data_635124d4f52729486ef5e0b0fa2c70a3
#
_entry.id   635124d4f52729486ef5e0b0fa2c70a3
#
_cell.length_a   1.000
_cell.length_b   1.000
_cell.length_c   1.000
_cell.angle_alpha   90.00
_cell.angle_beta   90.00
_cell.angle_gamma   90.00
#
_symmetry.space_group_name_H-M   'P 1'
#
loop_
_entity.id
_entity.type
_entity.pdbx_description
1 polymer ?
#
loop_
_entity_poly.entity_id
_entity_poly.type
_entity_poly.pdbx_seq_one_letter_code
_entity_poly.pdbx_strand_id
1 'polypeptide(L)'
;MAEIEESFDFIIVGAGSAGCVLANRLTASGEHRLLLLEAGPDSRHPWLYIPVGYGRLFTDRRFNWCYATEPQPHCHDRQVIAPRGKVLGGSSAINGLIYIRGQAADFDHWRQLGNFGWRDRKSVV
;
A
#
# COMPACT_ATOMS: atom_id res chain seq x y z
N MET A 1 39.80 -7.75 -4.91
CA MET A 1 38.86 -6.65 -4.62
C MET A 1 38.28 -6.97 -3.25
N ALA A 2 38.44 -6.07 -2.28
CA ALA A 2 37.78 -6.28 -0.98
C ALA A 2 36.26 -6.20 -1.17
N GLU A 3 35.53 -7.21 -0.73
CA GLU A 3 34.06 -7.12 -0.62
C GLU A 3 33.75 -6.03 0.40
N ILE A 4 33.02 -5.00 -0.03
CA ILE A 4 32.50 -3.99 0.89
C ILE A 4 31.26 -4.61 1.52
N GLU A 5 31.40 -5.11 2.74
CA GLU A 5 30.28 -5.60 3.53
C GLU A 5 29.52 -4.39 4.08
N GLU A 6 28.33 -4.13 3.51
CA GLU A 6 27.44 -3.09 4.03
C GLU A 6 26.53 -3.68 5.12
N SER A 7 26.50 -3.04 6.29
CA SER A 7 25.61 -3.42 7.40
C SER A 7 24.50 -2.40 7.57
N PHE A 8 23.31 -2.88 7.90
CA PHE A 8 22.11 -2.08 8.17
C PHE A 8 21.49 -2.52 9.50
N ASP A 9 20.96 -1.56 10.25
CA ASP A 9 20.25 -1.84 11.49
C ASP A 9 18.84 -2.40 11.22
N PHE A 10 18.22 -1.93 10.11
CA PHE A 10 16.89 -2.35 9.70
C PHE A 10 16.82 -2.62 8.20
N ILE A 11 16.06 -3.65 7.84
CA ILE A 11 15.69 -3.93 6.45
C ILE A 11 14.17 -3.89 6.35
N ILE A 12 13.64 -3.00 5.50
CA ILE A 12 12.20 -2.91 5.20
C ILE A 12 11.97 -3.46 3.81
N VAL A 13 11.08 -4.44 3.71
CA VAL A 13 10.68 -5.05 2.45
C VAL A 13 9.35 -4.45 2.00
N GLY A 14 9.37 -3.71 0.91
CA GLY A 14 8.25 -3.00 0.31
C GLY A 14 8.21 -1.52 0.69
N ALA A 15 8.33 -0.65 -0.31
CA ALA A 15 8.24 0.80 -0.17
C ALA A 15 6.81 1.32 -0.42
N GLY A 16 5.81 0.62 0.07
CA GLY A 16 4.42 1.08 0.12
C GLY A 16 4.20 2.08 1.25
N SER A 17 2.94 2.45 1.51
CA SER A 17 2.57 3.45 2.53
C SER A 17 3.17 3.14 3.90
N ALA A 18 3.07 1.90 4.37
CA ALA A 18 3.60 1.48 5.67
C ALA A 18 5.14 1.50 5.69
N GLY A 19 5.78 0.93 4.66
CA GLY A 19 7.25 0.89 4.57
C GLY A 19 7.87 2.28 4.50
N CYS A 20 7.29 3.19 3.76
CA CYS A 20 7.74 4.58 3.71
C CYS A 20 7.62 5.29 5.07
N VAL A 21 6.52 5.06 5.81
CA VAL A 21 6.36 5.61 7.16
C VAL A 21 7.39 5.04 8.12
N LEU A 22 7.61 3.73 8.09
CA LEU A 22 8.64 3.08 8.93
C LEU A 22 10.03 3.60 8.59
N ALA A 23 10.37 3.69 7.30
CA ALA A 23 11.66 4.23 6.86
C ALA A 23 11.88 5.64 7.40
N ASN A 24 10.89 6.53 7.23
CA ASN A 24 10.96 7.89 7.73
C ASN A 24 11.13 7.95 9.26
N ARG A 25 10.38 7.15 10.01
CA ARG A 25 10.39 7.21 11.47
C ARG A 25 11.65 6.60 12.08
N LEU A 26 12.11 5.47 11.55
CA LEU A 26 13.30 4.78 12.07
C LEU A 26 14.60 5.53 11.77
N THR A 27 14.63 6.34 10.70
CA THR A 27 15.80 7.14 10.36
C THR A 27 15.74 8.59 10.86
N ALA A 28 14.66 8.99 11.53
CA ALA A 28 14.43 10.38 11.94
C ALA A 28 15.49 10.91 12.92
N SER A 29 16.06 10.05 13.77
CA SER A 29 17.14 10.43 14.71
C SER A 29 18.51 10.53 14.01
N GLY A 30 18.68 9.92 12.83
CA GLY A 30 19.97 9.78 12.16
C GLY A 30 20.89 8.70 12.77
N GLU A 31 20.45 7.97 13.79
CA GLU A 31 21.24 6.94 14.48
C GLU A 31 21.23 5.59 13.76
N HIS A 32 20.24 5.34 12.92
CA HIS A 32 20.05 4.04 12.27
C HIS A 32 20.27 4.10 10.77
N ARG A 33 20.96 3.08 10.27
CA ARG A 33 21.07 2.79 8.84
C ARG A 33 19.97 1.82 8.44
N LEU A 34 19.21 2.19 7.40
CA LEU A 34 18.06 1.42 6.96
C LEU A 34 18.19 1.08 5.47
N LEU A 35 17.94 -0.18 5.12
CA LEU A 35 17.78 -0.63 3.75
C LEU A 35 16.28 -0.76 3.42
N LEU A 36 15.82 -0.02 2.42
CA LEU A 36 14.45 -0.13 1.91
C LEU A 36 14.47 -0.84 0.57
N LEU A 37 13.86 -2.01 0.49
CA LEU A 37 13.77 -2.83 -0.72
C LEU A 37 12.40 -2.66 -1.36
N GLU A 38 12.38 -2.35 -2.66
CA GLU A 38 11.15 -2.26 -3.45
C GLU A 38 11.28 -3.11 -4.72
N ALA A 39 10.24 -3.87 -5.04
CA ALA A 39 10.22 -4.74 -6.21
C ALA A 39 9.98 -4.00 -7.53
N GLY A 40 9.34 -2.84 -7.45
CA GLY A 40 9.00 -2.01 -8.60
C GLY A 40 9.99 -0.90 -8.87
N PRO A 41 9.80 -0.18 -9.96
CA PRO A 41 10.63 0.97 -10.32
C PRO A 41 10.40 2.16 -9.37
N ASP A 42 11.20 3.21 -9.57
CA ASP A 42 10.95 4.51 -8.95
C ASP A 42 9.63 5.14 -9.47
N SER A 43 9.19 6.19 -8.78
CA SER A 43 7.90 6.84 -9.05
C SER A 43 7.97 7.96 -10.08
N ARG A 44 8.95 7.97 -11.01
CA ARG A 44 9.13 9.10 -11.95
C ARG A 44 8.23 9.09 -13.17
N HIS A 45 7.45 8.04 -13.38
CA HIS A 45 6.61 7.92 -14.57
C HIS A 45 5.43 8.92 -14.53
N PRO A 46 5.15 9.69 -15.61
CA PRO A 46 4.13 10.73 -15.60
C PRO A 46 2.73 10.29 -15.18
N TRP A 47 2.31 9.09 -15.54
CA TRP A 47 0.98 8.58 -15.18
C TRP A 47 0.78 8.37 -13.67
N LEU A 48 1.85 8.32 -12.88
CA LEU A 48 1.76 8.26 -11.42
C LEU A 48 1.37 9.61 -10.80
N TYR A 49 1.51 10.71 -11.53
CA TYR A 49 1.22 12.07 -11.06
C TYR A 49 -0.02 12.68 -11.71
N ILE A 50 -0.50 12.12 -12.81
CA ILE A 50 -1.68 12.60 -13.50
C ILE A 50 -2.90 11.82 -13.01
N PRO A 51 -3.91 12.44 -12.35
CA PRO A 51 -5.02 11.72 -11.74
C PRO A 51 -5.73 10.73 -12.66
N VAL A 52 -5.96 11.07 -13.93
CA VAL A 52 -6.58 10.17 -14.90
C VAL A 52 -5.69 8.97 -15.27
N GLY A 53 -4.41 9.03 -14.92
CA GLY A 53 -3.42 7.98 -15.21
C GLY A 53 -3.68 6.65 -14.49
N TYR A 54 -4.40 6.67 -13.35
CA TYR A 54 -4.65 5.47 -12.56
C TYR A 54 -5.31 4.34 -13.39
N GLY A 55 -6.20 4.69 -14.31
CA GLY A 55 -6.86 3.71 -15.18
C GLY A 55 -5.87 2.94 -16.09
N ARG A 56 -4.78 3.57 -16.52
CA ARG A 56 -3.70 2.90 -17.26
C ARG A 56 -2.81 2.06 -16.36
N LEU A 57 -2.55 2.53 -15.14
CA LEU A 57 -1.69 1.84 -14.18
C LEU A 57 -2.31 0.53 -13.68
N PHE A 58 -3.62 0.39 -13.71
CA PHE A 58 -4.30 -0.85 -13.28
C PHE A 58 -3.98 -2.06 -14.15
N THR A 59 -3.55 -1.88 -15.38
CA THR A 59 -3.19 -2.96 -16.29
C THR A 59 -1.70 -3.00 -16.63
N ASP A 60 -0.93 -2.01 -16.20
CA ASP A 60 0.49 -1.90 -16.49
C ASP A 60 1.33 -2.73 -15.51
N ARG A 61 1.82 -3.87 -15.95
CA ARG A 61 2.63 -4.80 -15.16
C ARG A 61 3.97 -4.23 -14.68
N ARG A 62 4.39 -3.08 -15.18
CA ARG A 62 5.59 -2.39 -14.66
C ARG A 62 5.33 -1.82 -13.27
N PHE A 63 4.09 -1.33 -13.02
CA PHE A 63 3.69 -0.63 -11.81
C PHE A 63 2.65 -1.39 -10.98
N ASN A 64 2.16 -2.52 -11.48
CA ASN A 64 1.11 -3.29 -10.85
C ASN A 64 1.40 -4.79 -10.92
N TRP A 65 1.23 -5.50 -9.83
CA TRP A 65 1.32 -6.96 -9.78
C TRP A 65 0.25 -7.65 -10.62
N CYS A 66 -0.88 -6.96 -10.88
CA CYS A 66 -2.01 -7.46 -11.66
C CYS A 66 -2.55 -8.80 -11.13
N TYR A 67 -2.71 -8.91 -9.82
CA TYR A 67 -3.32 -10.10 -9.23
C TYR A 67 -4.78 -10.25 -9.63
N ALA A 68 -5.24 -11.48 -9.65
CA ALA A 68 -6.65 -11.83 -9.72
C ALA A 68 -6.98 -12.75 -8.54
N THR A 69 -8.21 -12.68 -8.06
CA THR A 69 -8.70 -13.60 -7.03
C THR A 69 -8.90 -15.00 -7.61
N GLU A 70 -8.96 -16.00 -6.74
CA GLU A 70 -9.58 -17.27 -7.11
C GLU A 70 -11.04 -17.05 -7.54
N PRO A 71 -11.62 -17.97 -8.34
CA PRO A 71 -13.04 -17.90 -8.68
C PRO A 71 -13.90 -17.80 -7.41
N GLN A 72 -14.87 -16.90 -7.41
CA GLN A 72 -15.76 -16.65 -6.28
C GLN A 72 -17.10 -17.36 -6.49
N PRO A 73 -17.36 -18.52 -5.88
CA PRO A 73 -18.57 -19.32 -6.14
C PRO A 73 -19.88 -18.54 -5.92
N HIS A 74 -19.93 -17.68 -4.90
CA HIS A 74 -21.08 -16.83 -4.60
C HIS A 74 -21.23 -15.63 -5.53
N CYS A 75 -20.29 -15.44 -6.47
CA CYS A 75 -20.30 -14.36 -7.47
C CYS A 75 -20.26 -14.93 -8.90
N HIS A 76 -20.94 -16.05 -9.13
CA HIS A 76 -20.96 -16.72 -10.44
C HIS A 76 -19.57 -17.12 -10.95
N ASP A 77 -18.74 -17.65 -10.08
CA ASP A 77 -17.34 -18.05 -10.33
C ASP A 77 -16.46 -16.93 -10.95
N ARG A 78 -16.88 -15.69 -10.75
CA ARG A 78 -16.14 -14.54 -11.26
C ARG A 78 -14.81 -14.36 -10.54
N GLN A 79 -13.75 -14.15 -11.29
CA GLN A 79 -12.49 -13.65 -10.78
C GLN A 79 -12.50 -12.12 -10.75
N VAL A 80 -12.04 -11.54 -9.67
CA VAL A 80 -11.94 -10.10 -9.48
C VAL A 80 -10.48 -9.69 -9.62
N ILE A 81 -10.20 -8.70 -10.45
CA ILE A 81 -8.86 -8.11 -10.56
C ILE A 81 -8.57 -7.38 -9.25
N ALA A 82 -7.42 -7.68 -8.66
CA ALA A 82 -6.95 -7.10 -7.41
C ALA A 82 -5.66 -6.30 -7.64
N PRO A 83 -5.74 -5.05 -8.09
CA PRO A 83 -4.56 -4.23 -8.33
C PRO A 83 -3.74 -4.05 -7.05
N ARG A 84 -2.42 -4.21 -7.16
CA ARG A 84 -1.46 -3.93 -6.09
C ARG A 84 -0.26 -3.25 -6.71
N GLY A 85 0.12 -2.11 -6.15
CA GLY A 85 1.25 -1.34 -6.64
C GLY A 85 2.57 -2.10 -6.54
N LYS A 86 3.34 -2.04 -7.60
CA LYS A 86 4.70 -2.52 -7.74
C LYS A 86 5.56 -1.34 -8.17
N VAL A 87 5.78 -0.43 -7.26
CA VAL A 87 6.44 0.85 -7.50
C VAL A 87 6.74 1.52 -6.16
N LEU A 88 7.74 2.40 -6.13
CA LEU A 88 7.99 3.23 -4.95
C LEU A 88 6.71 4.03 -4.58
N GLY A 89 6.22 3.86 -3.37
CA GLY A 89 4.91 4.32 -2.91
C GLY A 89 3.83 3.23 -2.90
N GLY A 90 4.09 2.09 -3.56
CA GLY A 90 3.19 0.93 -3.55
C GLY A 90 1.80 1.22 -4.11
N SER A 91 0.77 0.63 -3.51
CA SER A 91 -0.61 0.80 -3.96
C SER A 91 -1.15 2.22 -3.79
N SER A 92 -0.57 3.05 -2.91
CA SER A 92 -0.95 4.46 -2.81
C SER A 92 -0.54 5.28 -4.06
N ALA A 93 0.49 4.83 -4.79
CA ALA A 93 0.92 5.49 -6.03
C ALA A 93 0.03 5.17 -7.25
N ILE A 94 -0.79 4.11 -7.18
CA ILE A 94 -1.66 3.69 -8.29
C ILE A 94 -3.14 3.61 -7.92
N ASN A 95 -3.56 4.12 -6.76
CA ASN A 95 -4.93 4.03 -6.29
C ASN A 95 -5.89 4.90 -7.12
N GLY A 96 -7.20 4.69 -6.94
CA GLY A 96 -8.24 5.42 -7.67
C GLY A 96 -8.51 6.84 -7.15
N LEU A 97 -7.71 7.36 -6.20
CA LEU A 97 -7.82 8.70 -5.63
C LEU A 97 -9.17 8.98 -4.97
N ILE A 98 -9.84 7.95 -4.48
CA ILE A 98 -11.14 8.08 -3.81
C ILE A 98 -10.90 8.30 -2.33
N TYR A 99 -11.42 9.41 -1.81
CA TYR A 99 -11.51 9.66 -0.38
C TYR A 99 -12.96 9.52 0.09
N ILE A 100 -13.20 8.51 0.93
CA ILE A 100 -14.52 8.25 1.50
C ILE A 100 -14.37 7.79 2.95
N ARG A 101 -15.26 8.25 3.81
CA ARG A 101 -15.35 7.76 5.19
C ARG A 101 -16.33 6.59 5.27
N GLY A 102 -16.05 5.64 6.15
CA GLY A 102 -17.03 4.62 6.53
C GLY A 102 -18.25 5.25 7.20
N GLN A 103 -19.39 4.58 7.13
CA GLN A 103 -20.60 5.02 7.81
C GLN A 103 -20.49 4.76 9.33
N ALA A 104 -21.08 5.62 10.13
CA ALA A 104 -21.14 5.45 11.59
C ALA A 104 -21.69 4.07 11.99
N ALA A 105 -22.71 3.61 11.25
CA ALA A 105 -23.34 2.32 11.47
C ALA A 105 -22.38 1.13 11.31
N ASP A 106 -21.40 1.21 10.38
CA ASP A 106 -20.41 0.14 10.17
C ASP A 106 -19.53 -0.02 11.41
N PHE A 107 -19.05 1.09 11.95
CA PHE A 107 -18.19 1.10 13.14
C PHE A 107 -18.96 0.70 14.41
N ASP A 108 -20.20 1.13 14.55
CA ASP A 108 -21.07 0.75 15.65
C ASP A 108 -21.42 -0.74 15.58
N HIS A 109 -21.63 -1.30 14.40
CA HIS A 109 -21.81 -2.73 14.19
C HIS A 109 -20.57 -3.52 14.61
N TRP A 110 -19.36 -3.09 14.22
CA TRP A 110 -18.13 -3.73 14.67
C TRP A 110 -18.01 -3.73 16.19
N ARG A 111 -18.39 -2.64 16.85
CA ARG A 111 -18.45 -2.58 18.31
C ARG A 111 -19.43 -3.60 18.89
N GLN A 112 -20.62 -3.75 18.30
CA GLN A 112 -21.63 -4.71 18.73
C GLN A 112 -21.13 -6.16 18.61
N LEU A 113 -20.29 -6.44 17.63
CA LEU A 113 -19.62 -7.73 17.44
C LEU A 113 -18.48 -8.00 18.46
N GLY A 114 -18.30 -7.14 19.47
CA GLY A 114 -17.29 -7.31 20.51
C GLY A 114 -16.02 -6.49 20.35
N ASN A 115 -15.90 -5.67 19.30
CA ASN A 115 -14.75 -4.83 19.05
C ASN A 115 -14.93 -3.46 19.74
N PHE A 116 -14.88 -3.42 21.06
CA PHE A 116 -15.27 -2.26 21.89
C PHE A 116 -14.51 -0.96 21.63
N GLY A 117 -13.33 -1.02 20.99
CA GLY A 117 -12.54 0.16 20.60
C GLY A 117 -13.14 0.94 19.43
N TRP A 118 -14.01 0.32 18.62
CA TRP A 118 -14.57 0.91 17.42
C TRP A 118 -15.82 1.72 17.75
N ARG A 119 -15.80 3.02 17.43
CA ARG A 119 -16.92 3.96 17.49
C ARG A 119 -16.74 5.01 16.41
N ASP A 120 -17.82 5.54 15.87
CA ASP A 120 -17.82 6.62 14.90
C ASP A 120 -16.95 7.82 15.32
N ARG A 121 -16.97 8.20 16.60
CA ARG A 121 -16.20 9.33 17.15
C ARG A 121 -14.67 9.17 17.13
N LYS A 122 -14.15 7.97 16.88
CA LYS A 122 -12.71 7.66 16.88
C LYS A 122 -12.16 7.31 15.49
N SER A 123 -13.01 7.13 14.52
CA SER A 123 -12.63 6.79 13.15
C SER A 123 -12.26 8.02 12.31
N VAL A 124 -12.06 9.16 12.97
CA VAL A 124 -11.70 10.41 12.31
C VAL A 124 -10.23 10.72 12.62
N VAL A 125 -9.36 10.26 11.77
CA VAL A 125 -8.07 10.91 11.51
C VAL A 125 -7.84 10.91 10.01
#